data_2969c90649d35afd2ce83c2b12d875cd
#
_entry.id   2969c90649d35afd2ce83c2b12d875cd
#
_cell.length_a   1.000
_cell.length_b   1.000
_cell.length_c   1.000
_cell.angle_alpha   90.00
_cell.angle_beta   90.00
_cell.angle_gamma   90.00
#
_symmetry.space_group_name_H-M   'P 1'
#
loop_
_entity.id
_entity.type
_entity.pdbx_description
1 polymer ?
#
loop_
_entity_poly.entity_id
_entity_poly.type
_entity_poly.pdbx_seq_one_letter_code
_entity_poly.pdbx_strand_id
1 'polypeptide(L)' 'MTTETIKKRLKYLREKIISEKISYYELFELQSLAKHIDPSDIQLLEWAGIPEKIS' A
#
# COMPACT_ATOMS: atom_id res chain seq x y z
N MET A 1 -10.16 11.90 -4.76
CA MET A 1 -8.69 12.05 -4.88
C MET A 1 -8.29 11.98 -6.33
N THR A 2 -7.29 12.76 -6.69
CA THR A 2 -6.72 12.69 -8.03
C THR A 2 -5.75 11.52 -8.12
N THR A 3 -5.45 11.09 -9.34
CA THR A 3 -4.48 10.03 -9.57
C THR A 3 -3.11 10.39 -8.99
N GLU A 4 -2.71 11.65 -9.11
CA GLU A 4 -1.43 12.09 -8.58
C GLU A 4 -1.38 12.00 -7.06
N THR A 5 -2.46 12.37 -6.39
CA THR A 5 -2.55 12.26 -4.94
C THR A 5 -2.42 10.81 -4.51
N ILE A 6 -3.08 9.91 -5.22
CA ILE A 6 -3.01 8.48 -4.94
C ILE A 6 -1.59 7.97 -5.13
N LYS A 7 -0.94 8.36 -6.21
CA LYS A 7 0.45 7.93 -6.47
C LYS A 7 1.41 8.41 -5.39
N LYS A 8 1.25 9.65 -4.95
CA LYS A 8 2.09 10.18 -3.89
C LYS A 8 1.88 9.42 -2.58
N ARG A 9 0.62 9.11 -2.29
CA ARG A 9 0.31 8.37 -1.07
C ARG A 9 0.87 6.95 -1.13
N LEU A 10 0.77 6.30 -2.27
CA LEU A 10 1.33 4.96 -2.44
C LEU A 10 2.86 4.97 -2.27
N LYS A 11 3.51 6.00 -2.78
CA LYS A 11 4.95 6.14 -2.60
C LYS A 11 5.31 6.29 -1.13
N TYR A 12 4.55 7.09 -0.41
CA TYR A 12 4.76 7.27 1.02
C TYR A 12 4.60 5.94 1.77
N LEU A 13 3.54 5.20 1.46
CA LEU A 13 3.29 3.91 2.09
C LEU A 13 4.40 2.91 1.78
N ARG A 14 4.89 2.93 0.55
CA ARG A 14 5.99 2.06 0.15
C ARG A 14 7.24 2.35 0.97
N GLU A 15 7.55 3.60 1.20
CA GLU A 15 8.70 3.96 2.01
C GLU A 15 8.53 3.50 3.45
N LYS A 16 7.33 3.56 3.98
CA LYS A 16 7.04 3.04 5.31
C LYS A 16 7.26 1.54 5.38
N ILE A 17 6.86 0.82 4.35
CA ILE A 17 7.08 -0.62 4.27
C ILE A 17 8.57 -0.94 4.26
N ILE A 18 9.33 -0.24 3.43
CA ILE A 18 10.76 -0.46 3.30
C ILE A 18 11.48 -0.18 4.61
N SER A 19 11.07 0.83 5.35
CA SER A 19 11.67 1.17 6.63
C SER A 19 11.09 0.36 7.79
N GLU A 20 10.12 -0.51 7.52
CA GLU A 20 9.46 -1.35 8.52
C GLU A 20 8.77 -0.54 9.61
N LYS A 21 8.26 0.64 9.25
CA LYS A 21 7.58 1.52 10.19
C LYS A 21 6.12 1.73 9.85
N ILE A 22 5.56 0.90 8.99
CA ILE A 22 4.17 1.03 8.59
C ILE A 22 3.26 0.65 9.74
N SER A 23 2.20 1.42 9.95
CA SER A 23 1.22 1.17 11.00
C SER A 23 0.01 0.43 10.45
N TYR A 24 -0.85 -0.06 11.33
CA TYR A 24 -2.08 -0.72 10.92
C TYR A 24 -2.98 0.20 10.10
N TYR A 25 -3.06 1.47 10.49
CA TYR A 25 -3.86 2.43 9.72
C TYR A 25 -3.32 2.60 8.31
N GLU A 26 -2.01 2.62 8.19
CA GLU A 26 -1.37 2.75 6.89
C GLU A 26 -1.57 1.49 6.05
N LEU A 27 -1.54 0.32 6.67
CA LEU A 27 -1.86 -0.92 5.98
C LEU A 27 -3.30 -0.92 5.49
N PHE A 28 -4.22 -0.45 6.31
CA PHE A 28 -5.61 -0.32 5.92
C PHE A 28 -5.78 0.61 4.73
N GLU A 29 -5.08 1.72 4.77
CA GLU A 29 -5.10 2.65 3.65
C GLU A 29 -4.56 2.01 2.39
N LEU A 30 -3.46 1.26 2.52
CA LEU A 30 -2.87 0.56 1.39
C LEU A 30 -3.88 -0.42 0.77
N GLN A 31 -4.59 -1.16 1.59
CA GLN A 31 -5.64 -2.06 1.10
C GLN A 31 -6.73 -1.31 0.36
N SER A 32 -7.13 -0.16 0.88
CA SER A 32 -8.15 0.67 0.22
C SER A 32 -7.67 1.15 -1.14
N LEU A 33 -6.37 1.32 -1.29
CA LEU A 33 -5.78 1.80 -2.54
C LEU A 33 -5.26 0.66 -3.42
N ALA A 34 -5.51 -0.58 -3.03
CA ALA A 34 -4.96 -1.75 -3.73
C ALA A 34 -5.27 -1.74 -5.23
N LYS A 35 -6.47 -1.35 -5.62
CA LYS A 35 -6.86 -1.30 -7.03
C LYS A 35 -6.12 -0.23 -7.82
N HIS A 36 -5.46 0.69 -7.15
CA HIS A 36 -4.68 1.74 -7.79
C HIS A 36 -3.19 1.41 -7.84
N ILE A 37 -2.79 0.29 -7.26
CA ILE A 37 -1.39 -0.12 -7.27
C ILE A 37 -1.03 -0.61 -8.65
N ASP A 38 0.14 -0.16 -9.14
CA ASP A 38 0.64 -0.61 -10.43
C ASP A 38 0.88 -2.12 -10.39
N PRO A 39 0.40 -2.88 -11.39
CA PRO A 39 0.61 -4.33 -11.40
C PRO A 39 2.08 -4.74 -11.39
N SER A 40 2.97 -3.85 -11.79
CA SER A 40 4.40 -4.13 -11.75
C SER A 40 5.01 -3.93 -10.36
N ASP A 41 4.27 -3.30 -9.45
CA ASP A 41 4.75 -3.04 -8.09
C ASP A 41 4.37 -4.21 -7.19
N ILE A 42 5.10 -5.29 -7.35
CA ILE A 42 4.82 -6.54 -6.64
C ILE A 42 4.88 -6.36 -5.13
N GLN A 43 5.82 -5.57 -4.65
CA GLN A 43 5.98 -5.35 -3.22
C GLN A 43 4.71 -4.76 -2.58
N LEU A 44 4.15 -3.72 -3.19
CA LEU A 44 2.93 -3.12 -2.66
C LEU A 44 1.76 -4.07 -2.76
N LEU A 45 1.66 -4.84 -3.83
CA LEU A 45 0.59 -5.80 -4.00
C LEU A 45 0.65 -6.89 -2.92
N GLU A 46 1.83 -7.37 -2.61
CA GLU A 46 1.99 -8.37 -1.58
C GLU A 46 1.57 -7.83 -0.21
N TRP A 47 1.99 -6.64 0.11
CA TRP A 47 1.64 -6.02 1.39
C TRP A 47 0.15 -5.73 1.48
N ALA A 48 -0.47 -5.32 0.38
CA ALA A 48 -1.91 -5.07 0.36
C ALA A 48 -2.71 -6.36 0.60
N GLY A 49 -2.16 -7.51 0.23
CA GLY A 49 -2.83 -8.79 0.41
C GLY A 49 -2.59 -9.46 1.75
N ILE A 50 -1.61 -9.00 2.52
CA ILE A 50 -1.22 -9.66 3.77
C ILE A 50 -2.39 -9.84 4.75
N PRO A 51 -3.19 -8.84 5.06
CA PRO A 51 -4.29 -9.01 6.01
C PRO A 51 -5.28 -10.08 5.60
N GLU A 52 -5.48 -10.29 4.32
CA GLU A 52 -6.40 -11.33 3.85
C GLU A 52 -5.86 -12.72 4.10
N LYS A 53 -4.54 -12.87 4.08
CA LYS A 53 -3.92 -14.17 4.29
C LYS A 53 -3.92 -14.58 5.75
N ILE A 54 -3.95 -13.62 6.63
CA ILE A 54 -3.89 -13.88 8.08
C ILE A 54 -5.25 -14.30 8.62
N SER A 55 -6.30 -13.79 8.05
CA SER A 55 -7.66 -14.08 8.54
C SER A 55 -8.21 -15.44 8.05
#